data_052035203df1f54fa55c26b890ec9b3b
#
_entry.id   052035203df1f54fa55c26b890ec9b3b
#
_cell.length_a   1.000
_cell.length_b   1.000
_cell.length_c   1.000
_cell.angle_alpha   90.00
_cell.angle_beta   90.00
_cell.angle_gamma   90.00
#
_symmetry.space_group_name_H-M   'P 1'
#
loop_
_entity.id
_entity.type
_entity.pdbx_description
1 polymer ?
#
loop_
_entity_poly.entity_id
_entity_poly.type
_entity_poly.pdbx_seq_one_letter_code
_entity_poly.pdbx_strand_id
1 'polypeptide(L)'
;TQTVASLSGGERARAWLAMALAQQTRYLLLDELLAPLDIVYQVEILRLLRQLAKERELGVVLIIHDINLSAQFCDDIIALKDGKLCHLGSVQDTMTQAVLESIFGVSLRLIDHPEHDYKVAIL
;
A
#
# COMPACT_ATOMS: atom_id res chain seq x y z
N THR A 1 27.67 -14.74 -2.22
CA THR A 1 26.35 -14.41 -1.71
C THR A 1 26.36 -13.10 -0.93
N GLN A 2 25.44 -12.22 -1.22
CA GLN A 2 25.29 -10.97 -0.52
C GLN A 2 24.59 -11.17 0.82
N THR A 3 25.00 -10.39 1.81
CA THR A 3 24.26 -10.33 3.07
C THR A 3 23.14 -9.29 2.95
N VAL A 4 22.12 -9.36 3.83
CA VAL A 4 21.04 -8.38 3.83
C VAL A 4 21.58 -6.95 4.02
N ALA A 5 22.62 -6.78 4.82
CA ALA A 5 23.22 -5.46 5.08
C ALA A 5 23.88 -4.83 3.85
N SER A 6 24.31 -5.64 2.86
CA SER A 6 24.95 -5.13 1.65
C SER A 6 23.99 -4.90 0.48
N LEU A 7 22.68 -5.20 0.66
CA LEU A 7 21.68 -5.06 -0.38
C LEU A 7 21.20 -3.61 -0.49
N SER A 8 20.76 -3.23 -1.70
CA SER A 8 20.05 -1.98 -1.92
C SER A 8 18.71 -1.96 -1.18
N GLY A 9 18.07 -0.79 -1.07
CA GLY A 9 16.76 -0.67 -0.45
C GLY A 9 15.70 -1.60 -1.07
N GLY A 10 15.65 -1.67 -2.41
CA GLY A 10 14.73 -2.56 -3.11
C GLY A 10 15.04 -4.04 -2.90
N GLU A 11 16.33 -4.38 -2.91
CA GLU A 11 16.76 -5.75 -2.64
C GLU A 11 16.47 -6.16 -1.20
N ARG A 12 16.64 -5.26 -0.23
CA ARG A 12 16.26 -5.51 1.16
C ARG A 12 14.78 -5.80 1.30
N ALA A 13 13.93 -5.01 0.65
CA ALA A 13 12.50 -5.20 0.68
C ALA A 13 12.11 -6.57 0.12
N ARG A 14 12.71 -6.98 -0.99
CA ARG A 14 12.48 -8.31 -1.58
C ARG A 14 12.96 -9.43 -0.67
N ALA A 15 14.12 -9.27 -0.03
CA ALA A 15 14.64 -10.26 0.90
C ALA A 15 13.71 -10.42 2.11
N TRP A 16 13.25 -9.32 2.68
CA TRP A 16 12.27 -9.33 3.76
C TRP A 16 10.98 -10.02 3.37
N LEU A 17 10.47 -9.71 2.17
CA LEU A 17 9.26 -10.32 1.66
C LEU A 17 9.42 -11.82 1.48
N ALA A 18 10.56 -12.26 0.92
CA ALA A 18 10.86 -13.67 0.76
C ALA A 18 10.90 -14.40 2.11
N MET A 19 11.52 -13.79 3.13
CA MET A 19 11.54 -14.34 4.48
C MET A 19 10.16 -14.45 5.09
N ALA A 20 9.33 -13.42 4.93
CA ALA A 20 7.96 -13.42 5.41
C ALA A 20 7.12 -14.51 4.73
N LEU A 21 7.27 -14.67 3.43
CA LEU A 21 6.56 -15.69 2.66
C LEU A 21 6.98 -17.11 3.01
N ALA A 22 8.24 -17.30 3.42
CA ALA A 22 8.75 -18.60 3.83
C ALA A 22 8.08 -19.14 5.09
N GLN A 23 7.42 -18.30 5.88
CA GLN A 23 6.69 -18.70 7.07
C GLN A 23 5.35 -19.37 6.76
N GLN A 24 4.90 -19.36 5.53
CA GLN A 24 3.67 -20.03 5.06
C GLN A 24 2.41 -19.62 5.84
N THR A 25 2.32 -18.36 6.21
CA THR A 25 1.14 -17.82 6.89
C THR A 25 0.05 -17.44 5.90
N ARG A 26 -1.21 -17.34 6.37
CA ARG A 26 -2.34 -16.87 5.56
C ARG A 26 -2.39 -15.35 5.46
N TYR A 27 -1.77 -14.65 6.39
CA TYR A 27 -1.77 -13.19 6.46
C TYR A 27 -0.35 -12.69 6.52
N LEU A 28 -0.13 -11.57 5.85
CA LEU A 28 1.15 -10.90 5.84
C LEU A 28 0.95 -9.47 6.31
N LEU A 29 1.60 -9.10 7.40
CA LEU A 29 1.57 -7.75 7.93
C LEU A 29 2.91 -7.07 7.65
N LEU A 30 2.88 -5.97 6.90
CA LEU A 30 4.06 -5.22 6.49
C LEU A 30 3.99 -3.80 7.03
N ASP A 31 4.91 -3.48 7.94
CA ASP A 31 4.98 -2.18 8.58
C ASP A 31 6.07 -1.34 7.91
N GLU A 32 5.65 -0.29 7.19
CA GLU A 32 6.54 0.68 6.56
C GLU A 32 7.61 0.11 5.63
N LEU A 33 7.30 -1.02 4.96
CA LEU A 33 8.23 -1.64 4.02
C LEU A 33 8.61 -0.72 2.86
N LEU A 34 7.70 0.16 2.45
CA LEU A 34 7.86 1.01 1.27
C LEU A 34 8.53 2.36 1.58
N ALA A 35 8.47 2.83 2.83
CA ALA A 35 8.89 4.18 3.18
C ALA A 35 10.33 4.53 2.75
N PRO A 36 11.33 3.63 2.90
CA PRO A 36 12.71 3.95 2.50
C PRO A 36 12.98 3.75 1.01
N LEU A 37 11.98 3.39 0.21
CA LEU A 37 12.19 3.03 -1.20
C LEU A 37 11.82 4.18 -2.14
N ASP A 38 12.53 4.26 -3.26
CA ASP A 38 12.14 5.11 -4.38
C ASP A 38 10.83 4.64 -4.99
N ILE A 39 10.11 5.54 -5.66
CA ILE A 39 8.79 5.26 -6.23
C ILE A 39 8.80 4.04 -7.19
N VAL A 40 9.86 3.87 -7.95
CA VAL A 40 9.98 2.73 -8.88
C VAL A 40 9.96 1.42 -8.11
N TYR A 41 10.73 1.34 -7.03
CA TYR A 41 10.78 0.14 -6.19
C TYR A 41 9.51 -0.07 -5.39
N GLN A 42 8.87 1.02 -4.93
CA GLN A 42 7.57 0.92 -4.26
C GLN A 42 6.53 0.27 -5.16
N VAL A 43 6.43 0.73 -6.40
CA VAL A 43 5.48 0.18 -7.37
C VAL A 43 5.81 -1.29 -7.67
N GLU A 44 7.08 -1.61 -7.83
CA GLU A 44 7.52 -2.98 -8.10
C GLU A 44 7.13 -3.94 -6.97
N ILE A 45 7.37 -3.54 -5.73
CA ILE A 45 7.00 -4.34 -4.55
C ILE A 45 5.49 -4.49 -4.42
N LEU A 46 4.74 -3.40 -4.65
CA LEU A 46 3.29 -3.45 -4.57
C LEU A 46 2.68 -4.37 -5.63
N ARG A 47 3.21 -4.35 -6.85
CA ARG A 47 2.80 -5.29 -7.90
C ARG A 47 3.07 -6.73 -7.51
N LEU A 48 4.25 -6.99 -6.96
CA LEU A 48 4.63 -8.32 -6.50
C LEU A 48 3.71 -8.80 -5.37
N LEU A 49 3.43 -7.94 -4.39
CA LEU A 49 2.52 -8.26 -3.29
C LEU A 49 1.11 -8.58 -3.79
N ARG A 50 0.61 -7.79 -4.73
CA ARG A 50 -0.73 -8.04 -5.29
C ARG A 50 -0.79 -9.37 -6.04
N GLN A 51 0.25 -9.68 -6.81
CA GLN A 51 0.35 -10.95 -7.50
C GLN A 51 0.38 -12.13 -6.53
N LEU A 52 1.21 -12.05 -5.49
CA LEU A 52 1.34 -13.11 -4.48
C LEU A 52 0.06 -13.27 -3.67
N ALA A 53 -0.59 -12.18 -3.31
CA ALA A 53 -1.87 -12.22 -2.60
C ALA A 53 -2.91 -13.00 -3.40
N LYS A 54 -2.95 -12.77 -4.70
CA LYS A 54 -3.88 -13.45 -5.60
C LYS A 54 -3.52 -14.92 -5.81
N GLU A 55 -2.25 -15.22 -6.08
CA GLU A 55 -1.79 -16.59 -6.37
C GLU A 55 -1.85 -17.51 -5.15
N ARG A 56 -1.53 -16.98 -3.98
CA ARG A 56 -1.44 -17.75 -2.73
C ARG A 56 -2.62 -17.55 -1.79
N GLU A 57 -3.61 -16.79 -2.22
CA GLU A 57 -4.78 -16.44 -1.40
C GLU A 57 -4.37 -15.85 -0.04
N LEU A 58 -3.40 -14.92 -0.08
CA LEU A 58 -2.91 -14.23 1.11
C LEU A 58 -3.73 -12.99 1.42
N GLY A 59 -4.03 -12.78 2.70
CA GLY A 59 -4.44 -11.47 3.18
C GLY A 59 -3.20 -10.62 3.44
N VAL A 60 -3.08 -9.48 2.78
CA VAL A 60 -1.95 -8.58 2.96
C VAL A 60 -2.44 -7.30 3.60
N VAL A 61 -1.85 -6.94 4.73
CA VAL A 61 -2.07 -5.67 5.41
C VAL A 61 -0.76 -4.91 5.40
N LEU A 62 -0.77 -3.72 4.82
CA LEU A 62 0.45 -2.91 4.77
C LEU A 62 0.14 -1.46 5.11
N ILE A 63 1.12 -0.80 5.70
CA ILE A 63 1.04 0.61 6.03
C ILE A 63 1.62 1.40 4.87
N ILE A 64 0.77 2.22 4.23
CA ILE A 64 1.13 3.09 3.12
C ILE A 64 0.75 4.52 3.50
N HIS A 65 1.64 5.47 3.24
CA HIS A 65 1.37 6.89 3.49
C HIS A 65 0.82 7.61 2.26
N ASP A 66 0.96 7.05 1.07
CA ASP A 66 0.49 7.63 -0.18
C ASP A 66 -0.89 7.08 -0.53
N ILE A 67 -1.90 7.97 -0.51
CA ILE A 67 -3.29 7.57 -0.79
C ILE A 67 -3.48 7.11 -2.24
N ASN A 68 -2.73 7.66 -3.18
CA ASN A 68 -2.84 7.26 -4.57
C ASN A 68 -2.29 5.87 -4.82
N LEU A 69 -1.20 5.49 -4.17
CA LEU A 69 -0.71 4.12 -4.20
C LEU A 69 -1.71 3.16 -3.55
N SER A 70 -2.31 3.58 -2.44
CA SER A 70 -3.36 2.78 -1.80
C SER A 70 -4.54 2.56 -2.73
N ALA A 71 -4.98 3.59 -3.42
CA ALA A 71 -6.10 3.50 -4.38
C ALA A 71 -5.77 2.56 -5.55
N GLN A 72 -4.53 2.55 -5.99
CA GLN A 72 -4.11 1.74 -7.13
C GLN A 72 -3.95 0.26 -6.78
N PHE A 73 -3.42 -0.06 -5.60
CA PHE A 73 -2.98 -1.41 -5.27
C PHE A 73 -3.82 -2.12 -4.20
N CYS A 74 -4.61 -1.41 -3.41
CA CYS A 74 -5.37 -2.00 -2.33
C CYS A 74 -6.83 -2.23 -2.71
N ASP A 75 -7.47 -3.17 -2.02
CA ASP A 75 -8.91 -3.43 -2.15
C ASP A 75 -9.70 -2.59 -1.15
N ASP A 76 -9.22 -2.56 0.09
CA ASP A 76 -9.84 -1.85 1.19
C ASP A 76 -8.83 -0.95 1.89
N ILE A 77 -9.33 0.09 2.55
CA ILE A 77 -8.51 1.07 3.25
C ILE A 77 -8.99 1.19 4.69
N ILE A 78 -8.05 1.10 5.62
CA ILE A 78 -8.24 1.41 7.02
C ILE A 78 -7.44 2.68 7.31
N ALA A 79 -8.12 3.75 7.69
CA ALA A 79 -7.45 4.99 8.03
C ALA A 79 -7.42 5.18 9.54
N LEU A 80 -6.25 5.41 10.08
CA LEU A 80 -6.03 5.68 11.48
C LEU A 80 -5.57 7.13 11.67
N LYS A 81 -6.11 7.80 12.68
CA LYS A 81 -5.75 9.16 13.03
C LYS A 81 -5.70 9.28 14.54
N ASP A 82 -4.58 9.77 15.06
CA ASP A 82 -4.37 9.92 16.52
C ASP A 82 -4.64 8.63 17.29
N GLY A 83 -4.22 7.49 16.74
CA GLY A 83 -4.41 6.18 17.35
C GLY A 83 -5.83 5.63 17.30
N LYS A 84 -6.73 6.29 16.56
CA LYS A 84 -8.14 5.89 16.46
C LYS A 84 -8.52 5.57 15.02
N LEU A 85 -9.48 4.68 14.87
CA LEU A 85 -10.07 4.37 13.58
C LEU A 85 -10.84 5.58 13.06
N CYS A 86 -10.40 6.13 11.93
CA CYS A 86 -11.03 7.27 11.28
C CYS A 86 -11.98 6.82 10.16
N HIS A 87 -11.59 5.80 9.40
CA HIS A 87 -12.36 5.30 8.27
C HIS A 87 -12.02 3.83 8.00
N LEU A 88 -13.00 3.08 7.55
CA LEU A 88 -12.85 1.71 7.08
C LEU A 88 -13.80 1.50 5.91
N GLY A 89 -13.29 1.11 4.77
CA GLY A 89 -14.12 0.87 3.60
C GLY A 89 -13.33 0.48 2.38
N SER A 90 -14.03 0.21 1.29
CA SER A 90 -13.41 -0.07 0.00
C SER A 90 -12.64 1.13 -0.52
N VAL A 91 -11.78 0.91 -1.51
CA VAL A 91 -11.09 2.00 -2.19
C VAL A 91 -12.10 2.97 -2.82
N GLN A 92 -13.15 2.46 -3.46
CA GLN A 92 -14.18 3.29 -4.08
C GLN A 92 -14.90 4.18 -3.05
N ASP A 93 -15.25 3.63 -1.90
CA ASP A 93 -15.90 4.38 -0.83
C ASP A 93 -14.98 5.38 -0.15
N THR A 94 -13.68 5.10 -0.15
CA THR A 94 -12.66 5.96 0.46
C THR A 94 -12.28 7.13 -0.44
N MET A 95 -12.18 6.91 -1.75
CA MET A 95 -11.73 7.92 -2.71
C MET A 95 -12.85 8.88 -3.07
N THR A 96 -13.35 9.58 -2.07
CA THR A 96 -14.31 10.69 -2.19
C THR A 96 -13.74 11.90 -1.49
N GLN A 97 -14.13 13.09 -1.93
CA GLN A 97 -13.64 14.33 -1.35
C GLN A 97 -13.97 14.41 0.15
N ALA A 98 -15.18 14.04 0.54
CA ALA A 98 -15.62 14.11 1.93
C ALA A 98 -14.81 13.18 2.85
N VAL A 99 -14.59 11.93 2.44
CA VAL A 99 -13.83 10.98 3.23
C VAL A 99 -12.36 11.38 3.34
N LEU A 100 -11.74 11.76 2.22
CA LEU A 100 -10.33 12.16 2.23
C LEU A 100 -10.12 13.44 3.05
N GLU A 101 -11.03 14.37 2.99
CA GLU A 101 -10.97 15.56 3.84
C GLU A 101 -11.05 15.19 5.32
N SER A 102 -11.89 14.23 5.69
CA SER A 102 -11.98 13.77 7.08
C SER A 102 -10.71 13.08 7.55
N ILE A 103 -10.00 12.38 6.64
CA ILE A 103 -8.76 11.68 6.96
C ILE A 103 -7.58 12.65 7.05
N PHE A 104 -7.41 13.50 6.06
CA PHE A 104 -6.21 14.33 5.92
C PHE A 104 -6.37 15.75 6.48
N GLY A 105 -7.59 16.20 6.73
CA GLY A 105 -7.87 17.54 7.23
C GLY A 105 -7.68 18.65 6.21
N VAL A 106 -7.52 18.29 4.93
CA VAL A 106 -7.39 19.24 3.82
C VAL A 106 -8.30 18.80 2.68
N SER A 107 -8.74 19.76 1.88
CA SER A 107 -9.57 19.47 0.71
C SER A 107 -8.70 18.96 -0.42
N LEU A 108 -9.01 17.74 -0.89
CA LEU A 108 -8.34 17.13 -2.03
C LEU A 108 -9.32 16.98 -3.17
N ARG A 109 -8.87 17.30 -4.38
CA ARG A 109 -9.65 17.06 -5.57
C ARG A 109 -9.41 15.62 -6.05
N LEU A 110 -10.45 15.03 -6.64
CA LEU A 110 -10.36 13.73 -7.25
C LEU A 110 -10.57 13.86 -8.74
N ILE A 111 -9.66 13.26 -9.50
CA ILE A 111 -9.76 13.16 -10.95
C ILE A 111 -9.69 11.70 -11.35
N ASP A 112 -10.31 11.36 -12.47
CA ASP A 112 -10.24 10.01 -13.00
C ASP A 112 -8.84 9.78 -13.59
N HIS A 113 -8.29 8.60 -13.33
CA HIS A 113 -7.03 8.20 -13.97
C HIS A 113 -7.27 8.04 -15.47
N PRO A 114 -6.36 8.56 -16.34
CA PRO A 114 -6.60 8.54 -17.79
C PRO A 114 -6.62 7.15 -18.41
N GLU A 115 -6.03 6.15 -17.77
CA GLU A 115 -5.90 4.80 -18.34
C GLU A 115 -6.50 3.70 -17.46
N HIS A 116 -6.87 4.00 -16.23
CA HIS A 116 -7.32 3.01 -15.26
C HIS A 116 -8.62 3.42 -14.59
N ASP A 117 -9.32 2.46 -14.02
CA ASP A 117 -10.62 2.64 -13.40
C ASP A 117 -10.49 2.96 -11.91
N TYR A 118 -9.67 3.95 -11.57
CA TYR A 118 -9.59 4.47 -10.21
C TYR A 118 -9.36 5.98 -10.24
N LYS A 119 -9.65 6.62 -9.11
CA LYS A 119 -9.48 8.08 -8.97
C LYS A 119 -8.14 8.41 -8.35
N VAL A 120 -7.63 9.58 -8.71
CA VAL A 120 -6.37 10.13 -8.20
C VAL A 120 -6.69 11.39 -7.39
N ALA A 121 -6.13 11.48 -6.20
CA ALA A 121 -6.29 12.63 -5.33
C ALA A 121 -5.17 13.65 -5.60
N ILE A 122 -5.54 14.90 -5.72
CA ILE A 122 -4.61 16.03 -5.95
C ILE A 122 -4.95 17.19 -5.01
N LEU A 123 -3.93 17.97 -4.67
CA LEU A 123 -4.09 19.22 -3.90
C LEU A 123 -4.63 20.35 -4.77
#